data_b6ef41e35a6944109fba35d851aac61f
#
_entry.id   b6ef41e35a6944109fba35d851aac61f
#
_cell.length_a   1.000
_cell.length_b   1.000
_cell.length_c   1.000
_cell.angle_alpha   90.00
_cell.angle_beta   90.00
_cell.angle_gamma   90.00
#
_symmetry.space_group_name_H-M   'P 1'
#
loop_
_entity.id
_entity.type
_entity.pdbx_description
1 polymer ?
#
loop_
_entity_poly.entity_id
_entity_poly.type
_entity_poly.pdbx_seq_one_letter_code
_entity_poly.pdbx_strand_id
1 'polypeptide(L)'
;MRYEDMLARPRTELRRLAEAFGKKAGDSELEACIEDSRIDRLRAIEQRDATTGTGVLGRLARSKGEGFTFFPSGRAGSHRELLRRSELRLLDPLFEPWLTRLGYEPASSAKADGTASASRTLADTAVGSSRAAPG
;
A
#
# COMPACT_ATOMS: atom_id res chain seq x y z
N MET A 1 11.29 13.77 4.67
CA MET A 1 11.39 12.60 3.78
C MET A 1 9.98 12.19 3.41
N ARG A 2 9.70 12.05 2.13
CA ARG A 2 8.40 11.59 1.62
C ARG A 2 8.48 10.12 1.23
N TYR A 3 7.36 9.44 1.23
CA TYR A 3 7.28 8.03 0.83
C TYR A 3 7.71 7.81 -0.63
N GLU A 4 7.30 8.72 -1.51
CA GLU A 4 7.64 8.71 -2.93
C GLU A 4 9.15 8.85 -3.15
N ASP A 5 9.83 9.69 -2.35
CA ASP A 5 11.29 9.84 -2.42
C ASP A 5 11.99 8.56 -1.99
N MET A 6 11.46 7.89 -0.94
CA MET A 6 11.98 6.61 -0.48
C MET A 6 11.82 5.52 -1.54
N LEU A 7 10.69 5.48 -2.26
CA LEU A 7 10.49 4.53 -3.35
C LEU A 7 11.38 4.81 -4.56
N ALA A 8 11.56 6.10 -4.91
CA ALA A 8 12.32 6.49 -6.09
C ALA A 8 13.84 6.38 -5.88
N ARG A 9 14.32 6.67 -4.68
CA ARG A 9 15.75 6.78 -4.36
C ARG A 9 16.07 6.18 -2.99
N PRO A 10 15.76 4.90 -2.76
CA PRO A 10 15.81 4.28 -1.44
C PRO A 10 17.19 4.39 -0.78
N ARG A 11 18.27 4.15 -1.52
CA ARG A 11 19.65 4.25 -1.00
C ARG A 11 19.97 5.65 -0.48
N THR A 12 19.61 6.68 -1.23
CA THR A 12 19.86 8.08 -0.86
C THR A 12 19.10 8.46 0.40
N GLU A 13 17.82 8.10 0.43
CA GLU A 13 16.95 8.47 1.55
C GLU A 13 17.28 7.68 2.82
N LEU A 14 17.64 6.40 2.70
CA LEU A 14 18.10 5.61 3.85
C LEU A 14 19.43 6.14 4.41
N ARG A 15 20.36 6.57 3.55
CA ARG A 15 21.61 7.20 4.01
C ARG A 15 21.33 8.48 4.78
N ARG A 16 20.48 9.36 4.24
CA ARG A 16 20.04 10.59 4.94
C ARG A 16 19.39 10.30 6.28
N LEU A 17 18.58 9.24 6.34
CA LEU A 17 17.95 8.81 7.56
C LEU A 17 18.97 8.32 8.59
N ALA A 18 19.91 7.48 8.19
CA ALA A 18 21.00 7.00 9.06
C ALA A 18 21.83 8.18 9.62
N GLU A 19 22.20 9.13 8.76
CA GLU A 19 22.92 10.34 9.16
C GLU A 19 22.14 11.19 10.17
N ALA A 20 20.82 11.34 9.98
CA ALA A 20 19.96 12.06 10.92
C ALA A 20 19.92 11.41 12.32
N PHE A 21 20.16 10.10 12.42
CA PHE A 21 20.31 9.36 13.66
C PHE A 21 21.79 9.26 14.13
N GLY A 22 22.70 10.00 13.51
CA GLY A 22 24.12 9.98 13.85
C GLY A 22 24.83 8.66 13.49
N LYS A 23 24.25 7.88 12.56
CA LYS A 23 24.79 6.61 12.10
C LYS A 23 25.46 6.76 10.72
N LYS A 24 26.56 6.04 10.52
CA LYS A 24 27.17 5.86 9.21
C LYS A 24 26.80 4.47 8.72
N ALA A 25 26.10 4.40 7.60
CA ALA A 25 25.72 3.14 6.96
C ALA A 25 26.56 2.93 5.71
N GLY A 26 27.18 1.77 5.60
CA GLY A 26 27.90 1.33 4.41
C GLY A 26 26.96 0.96 3.26
N ASP A 27 27.47 0.93 2.03
CA ASP A 27 26.63 0.62 0.86
C ASP A 27 26.02 -0.78 0.93
N SER A 28 26.75 -1.76 1.44
CA SER A 28 26.25 -3.13 1.63
C SER A 28 25.13 -3.21 2.65
N GLU A 29 25.20 -2.43 3.73
CA GLU A 29 24.15 -2.37 4.74
C GLU A 29 22.89 -1.72 4.19
N LEU A 30 23.04 -0.65 3.40
CA LEU A 30 21.91 0.02 2.75
C LEU A 30 21.23 -0.91 1.75
N GLU A 31 21.99 -1.67 0.94
CA GLU A 31 21.43 -2.66 0.01
C GLU A 31 20.70 -3.77 0.74
N ALA A 32 21.26 -4.29 1.83
CA ALA A 32 20.59 -5.31 2.65
C ALA A 32 19.26 -4.78 3.20
N CYS A 33 19.23 -3.55 3.72
CA CYS A 33 18.01 -2.92 4.20
C CYS A 33 16.96 -2.75 3.09
N ILE A 34 17.37 -2.35 1.88
CA ILE A 34 16.48 -2.20 0.74
C ILE A 34 15.87 -3.55 0.36
N GLU A 35 16.71 -4.58 0.23
CA GLU A 35 16.26 -5.93 -0.13
C GLU A 35 15.33 -6.53 0.93
N ASP A 36 15.65 -6.37 2.21
CA ASP A 36 14.82 -6.85 3.32
C ASP A 36 13.47 -6.12 3.42
N SER A 37 13.39 -4.87 2.95
CA SER A 37 12.19 -4.04 2.98
C SER A 37 11.32 -4.19 1.72
N ARG A 38 11.67 -5.04 0.77
CA ARG A 38 10.85 -5.27 -0.44
C ARG A 38 9.45 -5.77 -0.08
N ILE A 39 8.46 -5.23 -0.76
CA ILE A 39 7.05 -5.52 -0.47
C ILE A 39 6.70 -7.00 -0.63
N ASP A 40 7.29 -7.67 -1.61
CA ASP A 40 7.13 -9.11 -1.84
C ASP A 40 7.67 -9.92 -0.66
N ARG A 41 8.83 -9.54 -0.14
CA ARG A 41 9.44 -10.17 1.03
C ARG A 41 8.64 -9.93 2.31
N LEU A 42 8.20 -8.70 2.54
CA LEU A 42 7.36 -8.35 3.68
C LEU A 42 6.02 -9.10 3.66
N ARG A 43 5.41 -9.26 2.49
CA ARG A 43 4.20 -10.06 2.31
C ARG A 43 4.43 -11.55 2.57
N ALA A 44 5.56 -12.09 2.15
CA ALA A 44 5.91 -13.48 2.44
C ALA A 44 6.05 -13.71 3.96
N ILE A 45 6.64 -12.76 4.68
CA ILE A 45 6.72 -12.79 6.14
C ILE A 45 5.31 -12.72 6.75
N GLU A 46 4.47 -11.80 6.28
CA GLU A 46 3.09 -11.66 6.75
C GLU A 46 2.29 -12.95 6.56
N GLN A 47 2.36 -13.57 5.39
CA GLN A 47 1.69 -14.85 5.12
C GLN A 47 2.19 -15.98 6.01
N ARG A 48 3.50 -16.10 6.16
CA ARG A 48 4.10 -17.10 7.05
C ARG A 48 3.64 -16.90 8.50
N ASP A 49 3.70 -15.67 9.02
CA ASP A 49 3.30 -15.35 10.39
C ASP A 49 1.80 -15.56 10.61
N ALA A 50 0.97 -15.24 9.61
CA ALA A 50 -0.47 -15.52 9.65
C ALA A 50 -0.76 -17.01 9.73
N THR A 51 -0.05 -17.83 8.94
CA THR A 51 -0.22 -19.30 8.93
C THR A 51 0.25 -19.94 10.24
N THR A 52 1.41 -19.55 10.73
CA THR A 52 1.99 -20.12 11.98
C THR A 52 1.36 -19.52 13.23
N GLY A 53 0.72 -18.36 13.09
CA GLY A 53 0.18 -17.59 14.22
C GLY A 53 1.25 -17.03 15.15
N THR A 54 2.51 -17.04 14.73
CA THR A 54 3.67 -16.53 15.46
C THR A 54 4.04 -15.13 14.97
N GLY A 55 5.02 -14.50 15.60
CA GLY A 55 5.46 -13.17 15.21
C GLY A 55 4.48 -12.04 15.55
N VAL A 56 4.90 -10.81 15.29
CA VAL A 56 4.08 -9.60 15.53
C VAL A 56 2.94 -9.51 14.53
N LEU A 57 3.22 -9.78 13.25
CA LEU A 57 2.23 -9.69 12.17
C LEU A 57 1.13 -10.75 12.31
N GLY A 58 1.48 -11.97 12.70
CA GLY A 58 0.51 -13.03 12.94
C GLY A 58 -0.43 -12.73 14.13
N ARG A 59 0.06 -12.07 15.17
CA ARG A 59 -0.79 -11.60 16.28
C ARG A 59 -1.73 -10.47 15.85
N LEU A 60 -1.24 -9.53 15.05
CA LEU A 60 -2.05 -8.43 14.52
C LEU A 60 -3.13 -8.94 13.55
N ALA A 61 -2.77 -9.85 12.64
CA ALA A 61 -3.73 -10.45 11.72
C ALA A 61 -4.88 -11.12 12.47
N ARG A 62 -4.59 -11.91 13.50
CA ARG A 62 -5.62 -12.54 14.34
C ARG A 62 -6.51 -11.53 15.07
N SER A 63 -5.96 -10.40 15.54
CA SER A 63 -6.73 -9.38 16.25
C SER A 63 -7.65 -8.58 15.35
N LYS A 64 -7.34 -8.48 14.05
CA LYS A 64 -8.08 -7.69 13.05
C LYS A 64 -9.09 -8.50 12.24
N GLY A 65 -8.99 -9.83 12.27
CA GLY A 65 -9.90 -10.73 11.57
C GLY A 65 -9.43 -11.12 10.16
N GLU A 66 -10.23 -11.98 9.52
CA GLU A 66 -9.94 -12.50 8.18
C GLU A 66 -9.88 -11.38 7.13
N GLY A 67 -8.95 -11.52 6.21
CA GLY A 67 -8.75 -10.56 5.11
C GLY A 67 -7.94 -9.32 5.45
N PHE A 68 -7.52 -9.15 6.71
CA PHE A 68 -6.61 -8.06 7.05
C PHE A 68 -5.23 -8.31 6.46
N THR A 69 -4.69 -7.32 5.75
CA THR A 69 -3.31 -7.30 5.28
C THR A 69 -2.61 -6.03 5.76
N PHE A 70 -1.42 -6.20 6.30
CA PHE A 70 -0.61 -5.08 6.79
C PHE A 70 0.10 -4.36 5.65
N PHE A 71 0.46 -5.10 4.60
CA PHE A 71 1.16 -4.57 3.42
C PHE A 71 0.28 -4.62 2.16
N PRO A 72 -0.73 -3.72 2.02
CA PRO A 72 -1.72 -3.85 0.96
C PRO A 72 -1.15 -3.61 -0.44
N SER A 73 -0.53 -2.49 -0.71
CA SER A 73 -0.07 -2.18 -2.07
C SER A 73 1.41 -1.84 -2.20
N GLY A 74 1.97 -1.13 -1.23
CA GLY A 74 3.34 -0.60 -1.32
C GLY A 74 3.53 0.45 -2.43
N ARG A 75 2.44 0.99 -3.00
CA ARG A 75 2.48 1.97 -4.09
C ARG A 75 2.16 3.38 -3.59
N ALA A 76 2.87 4.37 -4.13
CA ALA A 76 2.52 5.76 -3.95
C ALA A 76 1.16 6.06 -4.62
N GLY A 77 0.37 6.93 -3.99
CA GLY A 77 -0.90 7.38 -4.55
C GLY A 77 -2.07 6.39 -4.45
N SER A 78 -1.89 5.21 -3.86
CA SER A 78 -2.94 4.19 -3.72
C SER A 78 -4.19 4.65 -2.96
N HIS A 79 -4.10 5.68 -2.14
CA HIS A 79 -5.24 6.30 -1.46
C HIS A 79 -6.32 6.78 -2.45
N ARG A 80 -5.96 7.20 -3.66
CA ARG A 80 -6.89 7.66 -4.70
C ARG A 80 -7.74 6.52 -5.27
N GLU A 81 -7.25 5.29 -5.20
CA GLU A 81 -7.97 4.09 -5.62
C GLU A 81 -8.86 3.53 -4.49
N LEU A 82 -8.42 3.72 -3.24
CA LEU A 82 -9.06 3.16 -2.05
C LEU A 82 -10.14 4.08 -1.47
N LEU A 83 -9.95 5.40 -1.54
CA LEU A 83 -10.86 6.38 -0.97
C LEU A 83 -11.81 6.95 -2.02
N ARG A 84 -13.08 7.15 -1.62
CA ARG A 84 -14.08 7.81 -2.45
C ARG A 84 -13.79 9.32 -2.52
N ARG A 85 -14.26 9.97 -3.57
CA ARG A 85 -14.11 11.45 -3.72
C ARG A 85 -14.69 12.23 -2.55
N SER A 86 -15.81 11.75 -1.97
CA SER A 86 -16.41 12.37 -0.79
C SER A 86 -15.50 12.31 0.43
N GLU A 87 -14.83 11.18 0.63
CA GLU A 87 -13.87 10.98 1.72
C GLU A 87 -12.63 11.85 1.54
N LEU A 88 -12.10 11.93 0.33
CA LEU A 88 -10.96 12.80 0.01
C LEU A 88 -11.30 14.28 0.29
N ARG A 89 -12.49 14.75 -0.10
CA ARG A 89 -12.94 16.14 0.18
C ARG A 89 -13.06 16.45 1.69
N LEU A 90 -13.35 15.46 2.50
CA LEU A 90 -13.37 15.60 3.96
C LEU A 90 -11.96 15.61 4.55
N LEU A 91 -11.06 14.81 3.99
CA LEU A 91 -9.70 14.65 4.50
C LEU A 91 -8.78 15.79 4.08
N ASP A 92 -8.89 16.28 2.85
CA ASP A 92 -8.01 17.31 2.30
C ASP A 92 -7.92 18.57 3.20
N PRO A 93 -9.03 19.19 3.67
CA PRO A 93 -8.93 20.35 4.56
C PRO A 93 -8.27 20.06 5.90
N LEU A 94 -8.42 18.84 6.40
CA LEU A 94 -7.81 18.42 7.67
C LEU A 94 -6.29 18.28 7.55
N PHE A 95 -5.82 17.85 6.39
CA PHE A 95 -4.41 17.57 6.13
C PHE A 95 -3.70 18.67 5.33
N GLU A 96 -4.43 19.66 4.79
CA GLU A 96 -3.88 20.72 3.94
C GLU A 96 -2.60 21.38 4.49
N PRO A 97 -2.52 21.79 5.78
CA PRO A 97 -1.31 22.41 6.32
C PRO A 97 -0.09 21.49 6.25
N TRP A 98 -0.30 20.18 6.44
CA TRP A 98 0.75 19.17 6.37
C TRP A 98 1.10 18.81 4.93
N LEU A 99 0.10 18.69 4.07
CA LEU A 99 0.30 18.44 2.64
C LEU A 99 1.15 19.53 2.01
N THR A 100 0.79 20.80 2.23
CA THR A 100 1.54 21.96 1.74
C THR A 100 2.97 21.99 2.28
N ARG A 101 3.14 21.78 3.59
CA ARG A 101 4.46 21.78 4.24
C ARG A 101 5.36 20.67 3.71
N LEU A 102 4.81 19.52 3.33
CA LEU A 102 5.53 18.37 2.81
C LEU A 102 5.63 18.38 1.27
N GLY A 103 5.07 19.38 0.61
CA GLY A 103 5.09 19.53 -0.85
C GLY A 103 4.18 18.55 -1.58
N TYR A 104 3.05 18.17 -0.96
CA TYR A 104 1.99 17.40 -1.60
C TYR A 104 0.88 18.33 -2.09
N GLU A 105 0.23 17.93 -3.18
CA GLU A 105 -1.00 18.55 -3.64
C GLU A 105 -2.22 17.86 -3.02
N PRO A 106 -3.28 18.62 -2.64
CA PRO A 106 -4.53 18.03 -2.18
C PRO A 106 -5.10 17.07 -3.22
N ALA A 107 -5.60 15.93 -2.78
CA ALA A 107 -6.11 14.89 -3.69
C ALA A 107 -7.35 15.34 -4.46
N SER A 108 -8.14 16.28 -3.90
CA SER A 108 -9.32 16.87 -4.54
C SER A 108 -8.98 17.84 -5.68
N SER A 109 -7.76 18.43 -5.69
CA SER A 109 -7.31 19.39 -6.70
C SER A 109 -6.73 18.71 -7.95
N ALA A 110 -6.42 17.42 -7.90
CA ALA A 110 -5.92 16.71 -9.05
C ALA A 110 -7.00 16.69 -10.13
N LYS A 111 -6.78 17.46 -11.21
CA LYS A 111 -7.55 17.36 -12.45
C LYS A 111 -7.69 15.90 -12.83
N ALA A 112 -8.88 15.52 -13.24
CA ALA A 112 -9.14 14.23 -13.86
C ALA A 112 -8.38 14.17 -15.18
N ASP A 113 -7.08 13.88 -15.14
CA ASP A 113 -6.34 13.52 -16.33
C ASP A 113 -6.87 12.15 -16.74
N GLY A 114 -7.76 12.23 -17.75
CA GLY A 114 -8.41 11.09 -18.35
C GLY A 114 -7.39 10.19 -19.03
N THR A 115 -7.04 9.11 -18.37
CA THR A 115 -6.65 7.85 -19.01
C THR A 115 -6.83 6.72 -17.98
N ALA A 116 -8.09 6.50 -17.61
CA ALA A 116 -8.49 5.20 -17.09
C ALA A 116 -8.82 4.35 -18.30
N SER A 117 -7.82 3.66 -18.85
CA SER A 117 -8.06 2.55 -19.78
C SER A 117 -8.85 1.48 -19.02
N ALA A 118 -10.11 1.40 -19.40
CA ALA A 118 -11.03 0.38 -18.97
C ALA A 118 -10.57 -0.99 -19.43
N SER A 119 -10.46 -1.90 -18.51
CA SER A 119 -10.64 -3.34 -18.76
C SER A 119 -11.27 -3.94 -17.54
N ARG A 120 -12.55 -3.63 -17.36
CA ARG A 120 -13.46 -4.47 -16.58
C ARG A 120 -14.05 -5.48 -17.55
N THR A 121 -13.42 -6.62 -17.67
CA THR A 121 -14.09 -7.80 -18.21
C THR A 121 -14.93 -8.39 -17.09
N LEU A 122 -16.18 -8.04 -17.08
CA LEU A 122 -17.21 -8.77 -16.33
C LEU A 122 -17.38 -10.12 -17.01
N ALA A 123 -16.85 -11.15 -16.41
CA ALA A 123 -17.27 -12.50 -16.73
C ALA A 123 -18.64 -12.71 -16.07
N ASP A 124 -19.68 -12.47 -16.87
CA ASP A 124 -21.06 -12.86 -16.61
C ASP A 124 -21.12 -14.38 -16.75
N THR A 125 -21.10 -15.10 -15.65
CA THR A 125 -21.35 -16.53 -15.63
C THR A 125 -22.83 -16.75 -15.33
N ALA A 126 -23.57 -16.92 -16.40
CA ALA A 126 -24.94 -17.37 -16.38
C ALA A 126 -25.10 -18.67 -15.59
N VAL A 127 -25.86 -18.62 -14.53
CA VAL A 127 -26.38 -19.80 -13.81
C VAL A 127 -27.42 -20.42 -14.68
N GLY A 128 -27.05 -21.47 -15.37
CA GLY A 128 -27.98 -22.34 -16.09
C GLY A 128 -28.81 -23.16 -15.10
N SER A 129 -30.05 -22.79 -14.92
CA SER A 129 -31.10 -23.60 -14.27
C SER A 129 -31.36 -24.83 -15.12
N SER A 130 -31.00 -26.00 -14.66
CA SER A 130 -31.53 -27.27 -15.17
C SER A 130 -32.42 -27.94 -14.12
N ARG A 131 -33.72 -27.74 -14.33
CA ARG A 131 -34.80 -28.42 -13.62
C ARG A 131 -35.12 -29.70 -14.39
N ALA A 132 -34.82 -30.84 -13.83
CA ALA A 132 -35.37 -32.12 -14.28
C ALA A 132 -36.26 -32.68 -13.18
N ALA A 133 -37.55 -32.86 -13.51
CA ALA A 133 -38.57 -33.50 -12.71
C ALA A 133 -38.68 -35.00 -13.08
N PRO A 134 -39.48 -35.75 -12.34
CA PRO A 134 -39.24 -37.16 -12.00
C PRO A 134 -39.93 -38.13 -12.96
N GLY A 135 -39.49 -39.34 -12.96
CA GLY A 135 -40.14 -40.53 -13.39
C GLY A 135 -39.77 -41.67 -12.46
#